data_28e69401ed62cc9947f15e2c76983db1
#
_entry.id   28e69401ed62cc9947f15e2c76983db1
#
_cell.length_a   1.000
_cell.length_b   1.000
_cell.length_c   1.000
_cell.angle_alpha   90.00
_cell.angle_beta   90.00
_cell.angle_gamma   90.00
#
_symmetry.space_group_name_H-M   'P 1'
#
loop_
_entity.id
_entity.type
_entity.pdbx_description
1 polymer ?
#
loop_
_entity_poly.entity_id
_entity_poly.type
_entity_poly.pdbx_seq_one_letter_code
_entity_poly.pdbx_strand_id
1 'polypeptide(L)'
;NAAGVHVAGTSAGAAFLSEHMIAYGADGATPRAGMVTMCAGLGLTNRVIVDQHFTQRERLGRLLTALAYNPFAIGLGVDEDTAAFISPDDIVEVQGSGAVTVVDPSGVKTSTIAEALPGEALTVVGVKVHVLPVGGTFDLNARQAHGATTFVTGH
;
A
#
# COMPACT_ATOMS: atom_id res chain seq x y z
N ASN A 1 5.33 -3.75 17.78
CA ASN A 1 6.24 -4.84 18.03
C ASN A 1 6.05 -5.38 19.45
N ALA A 2 6.53 -6.60 19.73
CA ALA A 2 6.31 -7.31 21.00
C ALA A 2 6.84 -6.58 22.25
N ALA A 3 7.77 -5.65 22.10
CA ALA A 3 8.36 -4.87 23.20
C ALA A 3 7.66 -3.51 23.43
N GLY A 4 6.60 -3.19 22.70
CA GLY A 4 5.91 -1.90 22.78
C GLY A 4 6.72 -0.70 22.25
N VAL A 5 7.84 -0.94 21.57
CA VAL A 5 8.65 0.12 20.96
C VAL A 5 8.05 0.53 19.63
N HIS A 6 7.81 1.82 19.43
CA HIS A 6 7.40 2.35 18.13
C HIS A 6 8.56 2.28 17.13
N VAL A 7 8.27 1.86 15.91
CA VAL A 7 9.23 1.82 14.81
C VAL A 7 8.67 2.64 13.66
N ALA A 8 9.46 3.51 13.11
CA ALA A 8 9.07 4.35 11.97
C ALA A 8 10.13 4.27 10.87
N GLY A 9 9.70 4.44 9.64
CA GLY A 9 10.55 4.52 8.47
C GLY A 9 10.08 5.59 7.52
N THR A 10 10.99 6.28 6.86
CA THR A 10 10.70 7.30 5.85
C THR A 10 11.23 6.86 4.50
N SER A 11 10.53 7.21 3.41
CA SER A 11 10.93 6.86 2.05
C SER A 11 11.19 5.35 1.90
N ALA A 12 12.36 4.96 1.41
CA ALA A 12 12.75 3.54 1.32
C ALA A 12 12.70 2.82 2.68
N GLY A 13 12.94 3.53 3.79
CA GLY A 13 12.82 2.99 5.14
C GLY A 13 11.38 2.62 5.51
N ALA A 14 10.36 3.29 4.96
CA ALA A 14 8.97 2.91 5.16
C ALA A 14 8.66 1.58 4.46
N ALA A 15 9.11 1.39 3.22
CA ALA A 15 8.98 0.13 2.50
C ALA A 15 9.69 -1.03 3.23
N PHE A 16 10.83 -0.74 3.85
CA PHE A 16 11.66 -1.72 4.55
C PHE A 16 11.00 -2.31 5.81
N LEU A 17 9.96 -1.67 6.38
CA LEU A 17 9.24 -2.19 7.55
C LEU A 17 8.42 -3.45 7.25
N SER A 18 8.02 -3.66 5.99
CA SER A 18 7.26 -4.83 5.55
C SER A 18 8.12 -6.09 5.51
N GLU A 19 7.49 -7.26 5.56
CA GLU A 19 8.15 -8.55 5.32
C GLU A 19 8.53 -8.70 3.83
N HIS A 20 7.59 -8.40 2.94
CA HIS A 20 7.83 -8.34 1.50
C HIS A 20 7.85 -6.88 1.08
N MET A 21 8.96 -6.42 0.55
CA MET A 21 9.11 -5.02 0.14
C MET A 21 9.44 -4.88 -1.34
N ILE A 22 9.02 -3.76 -1.91
CA ILE A 22 9.51 -3.31 -3.22
C ILE A 22 10.91 -2.74 -3.03
N ALA A 23 11.95 -3.45 -3.50
CA ALA A 23 13.33 -2.99 -3.43
C ALA A 23 13.57 -1.85 -4.43
N TYR A 24 13.11 -2.03 -5.65
CA TYR A 24 13.07 -1.01 -6.70
C TYR A 24 12.05 -1.39 -7.77
N GLY A 25 11.73 -0.44 -8.65
CA GLY A 25 10.80 -0.66 -9.77
C GLY A 25 10.58 0.62 -10.56
N ALA A 26 10.09 0.47 -11.76
CA ALA A 26 9.73 1.60 -12.61
C ALA A 26 8.51 2.33 -12.05
N ASP A 27 8.44 3.64 -12.27
CA ASP A 27 7.26 4.45 -12.00
C ASP A 27 6.25 4.28 -13.17
N GLY A 28 4.98 4.60 -12.95
CA GLY A 28 3.91 4.56 -13.94
C GLY A 28 2.61 3.97 -13.41
N ALA A 29 1.50 4.37 -14.02
CA ALA A 29 0.15 3.98 -13.61
C ALA A 29 -0.25 2.56 -14.03
N THR A 30 0.34 2.04 -15.12
CA THR A 30 -0.02 0.72 -15.69
C THR A 30 0.84 -0.38 -15.10
N PRO A 31 0.24 -1.43 -14.49
CA PRO A 31 1.00 -2.58 -14.01
C PRO A 31 1.60 -3.36 -15.19
N ARG A 32 2.85 -3.82 -15.03
CA ARG A 32 3.57 -4.61 -16.03
C ARG A 32 4.33 -5.75 -15.38
N ALA A 33 4.39 -6.88 -16.06
CA ALA A 33 5.22 -8.01 -15.61
C ALA A 33 6.69 -7.59 -15.52
N GLY A 34 7.33 -7.91 -14.39
CA GLY A 34 8.72 -7.54 -14.13
C GLY A 34 8.95 -6.06 -13.78
N MET A 35 7.89 -5.26 -13.58
CA MET A 35 7.99 -3.83 -13.25
C MET A 35 8.63 -3.58 -11.88
N VAL A 36 8.56 -4.55 -10.98
CA VAL A 36 9.10 -4.44 -9.62
C VAL A 36 10.04 -5.59 -9.29
N THR A 37 11.05 -5.29 -8.48
CA THR A 37 11.88 -6.29 -7.82
C THR A 37 11.51 -6.32 -6.34
N MET A 38 11.08 -7.47 -5.88
CA MET A 38 10.72 -7.71 -4.50
C MET A 38 11.91 -8.29 -3.72
N CYS A 39 12.03 -7.95 -2.45
CA CYS A 39 12.96 -8.60 -1.52
C CYS A 39 12.38 -8.68 -0.11
N ALA A 40 13.09 -9.33 0.79
CA ALA A 40 12.74 -9.34 2.20
C ALA A 40 13.05 -7.98 2.83
N GLY A 41 12.13 -7.49 3.65
CA GLY A 41 12.32 -6.34 4.53
C GLY A 41 12.56 -6.78 5.98
N LEU A 42 12.26 -5.91 6.94
CA LEU A 42 12.44 -6.18 8.38
C LEU A 42 11.37 -7.10 8.97
N GLY A 43 10.25 -7.33 8.29
CA GLY A 43 9.19 -8.20 8.78
C GLY A 43 8.44 -7.67 10.01
N LEU A 44 8.38 -6.36 10.20
CA LEU A 44 7.58 -5.76 11.29
C LEU A 44 6.08 -5.89 11.04
N THR A 45 5.70 -6.03 9.79
CA THR A 45 4.36 -6.41 9.35
C THR A 45 4.45 -7.33 8.13
N ASN A 46 3.63 -8.38 8.11
CA ASN A 46 3.44 -9.27 6.98
C ASN A 46 2.10 -9.01 6.25
N ARG A 47 1.35 -8.00 6.71
CA ARG A 47 0.00 -7.69 6.20
C ARG A 47 0.03 -6.72 5.03
N VAL A 48 1.05 -5.88 4.94
CA VAL A 48 1.10 -4.80 3.97
C VAL A 48 2.40 -4.79 3.17
N ILE A 49 2.29 -4.32 1.93
CA ILE A 49 3.41 -3.88 1.10
C ILE A 49 3.31 -2.36 1.00
N VAL A 50 4.35 -1.66 1.44
CA VAL A 50 4.39 -0.20 1.44
C VAL A 50 5.14 0.32 0.23
N ASP A 51 4.52 1.25 -0.49
CA ASP A 51 5.16 2.09 -1.49
C ASP A 51 5.08 3.57 -1.06
N GLN A 52 6.00 4.39 -1.50
CA GLN A 52 6.19 5.75 -0.99
C GLN A 52 6.42 6.74 -2.15
N HIS A 53 6.34 8.06 -1.89
CA HIS A 53 6.25 9.10 -2.92
C HIS A 53 5.18 8.75 -3.97
N PHE A 54 4.04 8.27 -3.49
CA PHE A 54 3.17 7.40 -4.28
C PHE A 54 2.52 8.13 -5.46
N THR A 55 1.73 9.16 -5.18
CA THR A 55 1.10 9.95 -6.25
C THR A 55 2.13 10.86 -6.95
N GLN A 56 3.15 11.35 -6.24
CA GLN A 56 4.20 12.20 -6.79
C GLN A 56 5.02 11.52 -7.90
N ARG A 57 5.08 10.19 -7.88
CA ARG A 57 5.82 9.38 -8.88
C ARG A 57 4.93 8.41 -9.65
N GLU A 58 3.61 8.56 -9.59
CA GLU A 58 2.65 7.71 -10.33
C GLU A 58 2.88 6.20 -10.08
N ARG A 59 3.02 5.79 -8.82
CA ARG A 59 3.48 4.43 -8.46
C ARG A 59 2.39 3.36 -8.39
N LEU A 60 1.17 3.68 -8.79
CA LEU A 60 0.04 2.72 -8.74
C LEU A 60 0.34 1.44 -9.52
N GLY A 61 0.92 1.53 -10.72
CA GLY A 61 1.22 0.36 -11.55
C GLY A 61 2.18 -0.61 -10.87
N ARG A 62 3.24 -0.10 -10.24
CA ARG A 62 4.20 -0.96 -9.56
C ARG A 62 3.65 -1.57 -8.28
N LEU A 63 2.80 -0.85 -7.53
CA LEU A 63 2.12 -1.43 -6.36
C LEU A 63 1.14 -2.52 -6.77
N LEU A 64 0.36 -2.32 -7.84
CA LEU A 64 -0.51 -3.34 -8.41
C LEU A 64 0.29 -4.57 -8.88
N THR A 65 1.46 -4.36 -9.48
CA THR A 65 2.34 -5.47 -9.89
C THR A 65 2.87 -6.23 -8.68
N ALA A 66 3.30 -5.54 -7.63
CA ALA A 66 3.76 -6.17 -6.38
C ALA A 66 2.65 -7.01 -5.74
N LEU A 67 1.41 -6.50 -5.75
CA LEU A 67 0.24 -7.22 -5.22
C LEU A 67 -0.20 -8.38 -6.12
N ALA A 68 -0.01 -8.28 -7.44
CA ALA A 68 -0.27 -9.41 -8.33
C ALA A 68 0.66 -10.60 -8.03
N TYR A 69 1.92 -10.34 -7.61
CA TYR A 69 2.82 -11.38 -7.10
C TYR A 69 2.50 -11.82 -5.66
N ASN A 70 1.88 -10.96 -4.86
CA ASN A 70 1.61 -11.19 -3.43
C ASN A 70 0.14 -10.86 -3.09
N PRO A 71 -0.83 -11.65 -3.59
CA PRO A 71 -2.25 -11.31 -3.49
C PRO A 71 -2.83 -11.42 -2.07
N PHE A 72 -2.07 -11.93 -1.11
CA PHE A 72 -2.45 -11.98 0.30
C PHE A 72 -2.24 -10.64 1.02
N ALA A 73 -1.33 -9.80 0.54
CA ALA A 73 -1.00 -8.52 1.15
C ALA A 73 -1.98 -7.41 0.74
N ILE A 74 -1.99 -6.34 1.51
CA ILE A 74 -2.65 -5.07 1.19
C ILE A 74 -1.57 -4.06 0.80
N GLY A 75 -1.77 -3.31 -0.26
CA GLY A 75 -0.86 -2.26 -0.68
C GLY A 75 -1.15 -0.95 0.05
N LEU A 76 -0.12 -0.28 0.56
CA LEU A 76 -0.20 1.07 1.09
C LEU A 76 0.71 1.99 0.27
N GLY A 77 0.11 2.83 -0.55
CA GLY A 77 0.80 3.90 -1.28
C GLY A 77 0.77 5.18 -0.45
N VAL A 78 1.91 5.58 0.11
CA VAL A 78 2.01 6.73 1.00
C VAL A 78 2.57 7.93 0.25
N ASP A 79 1.84 9.04 0.26
CA ASP A 79 2.25 10.30 -0.35
C ASP A 79 3.36 10.99 0.46
N GLU A 80 4.02 11.98 -0.17
CA GLU A 80 4.93 12.88 0.54
C GLU A 80 4.17 13.65 1.63
N ASP A 81 4.88 14.09 2.67
CA ASP A 81 4.32 14.78 3.85
C ASP A 81 3.11 14.04 4.46
N THR A 82 3.15 12.71 4.42
CA THR A 82 2.05 11.84 4.89
C THR A 82 2.61 10.63 5.63
N ALA A 83 1.90 10.19 6.66
CA ALA A 83 2.24 9.02 7.44
C ALA A 83 1.05 8.08 7.58
N ALA A 84 1.32 6.78 7.47
CA ALA A 84 0.39 5.70 7.82
C ALA A 84 0.83 5.10 9.16
N PHE A 85 0.06 5.30 10.21
CA PHE A 85 0.28 4.70 11.52
C PHE A 85 -0.48 3.37 11.59
N ILE A 86 0.23 2.28 11.86
CA ILE A 86 -0.38 0.96 12.05
C ILE A 86 -0.38 0.65 13.52
N SER A 87 -1.57 0.56 14.10
CA SER A 87 -1.77 0.23 15.52
C SER A 87 -1.55 -1.27 15.80
N PRO A 88 -1.39 -1.66 17.07
CA PRO A 88 -1.35 -3.08 17.46
C PRO A 88 -2.61 -3.87 17.09
N ASP A 89 -3.74 -3.19 16.90
CA ASP A 89 -5.02 -3.79 16.49
C ASP A 89 -5.17 -3.87 14.95
N ASP A 90 -4.08 -3.67 14.20
CA ASP A 90 -4.07 -3.67 12.74
C ASP A 90 -4.95 -2.58 12.09
N ILE A 91 -5.11 -1.44 12.75
CA ILE A 91 -5.77 -0.27 12.18
C ILE A 91 -4.72 0.68 11.62
N VAL A 92 -4.85 1.01 10.34
CA VAL A 92 -4.08 2.07 9.68
C VAL A 92 -4.80 3.38 9.91
N GLU A 93 -4.08 4.41 10.38
CA GLU A 93 -4.56 5.78 10.51
C GLU A 93 -3.67 6.72 9.70
N VAL A 94 -4.28 7.67 8.99
CA VAL A 94 -3.57 8.59 8.11
C VAL A 94 -3.39 9.95 8.76
N GLN A 95 -2.14 10.47 8.73
CA GLN A 95 -1.77 11.80 9.19
C GLN A 95 -0.92 12.50 8.12
N GLY A 96 -1.03 13.81 8.03
CA GLY A 96 -0.25 14.63 7.09
C GLY A 96 -1.10 15.39 6.09
N SER A 97 -0.47 15.97 5.07
CA SER A 97 -1.13 16.84 4.08
C SER A 97 -1.61 16.13 2.81
N GLY A 98 -1.05 14.96 2.52
CA GLY A 98 -1.43 14.13 1.39
C GLY A 98 -2.42 13.02 1.77
N ALA A 99 -2.32 11.88 1.09
CA ALA A 99 -3.19 10.74 1.30
C ALA A 99 -2.41 9.43 1.39
N VAL A 100 -3.06 8.40 1.91
CA VAL A 100 -2.65 7.01 1.75
C VAL A 100 -3.64 6.34 0.80
N THR A 101 -3.12 5.78 -0.29
CA THR A 101 -3.88 4.94 -1.20
C THR A 101 -3.78 3.50 -0.73
N VAL A 102 -4.91 2.93 -0.32
CA VAL A 102 -5.00 1.52 0.07
C VAL A 102 -5.48 0.71 -1.12
N VAL A 103 -4.71 -0.32 -1.47
CA VAL A 103 -5.00 -1.23 -2.59
C VAL A 103 -5.25 -2.63 -2.01
N ASP A 104 -6.50 -3.09 -2.06
CA ASP A 104 -6.91 -4.39 -1.54
C ASP A 104 -7.17 -5.37 -2.70
N PRO A 105 -6.31 -6.39 -2.90
CA PRO A 105 -6.49 -7.39 -3.95
C PRO A 105 -7.47 -8.50 -3.61
N SER A 106 -8.13 -8.49 -2.44
CA SER A 106 -9.02 -9.58 -2.00
C SER A 106 -10.21 -9.85 -2.93
N GLY A 107 -10.58 -8.86 -3.75
CA GLY A 107 -11.64 -8.98 -4.74
C GLY A 107 -11.16 -9.36 -6.14
N VAL A 108 -9.89 -9.66 -6.34
CA VAL A 108 -9.34 -9.98 -7.66
C VAL A 108 -9.99 -11.23 -8.23
N LYS A 109 -10.56 -11.08 -9.42
CA LYS A 109 -11.22 -12.16 -10.19
C LYS A 109 -10.32 -12.66 -11.31
N THR A 110 -9.47 -11.79 -11.84
CA THR A 110 -8.57 -12.11 -12.97
C THR A 110 -7.25 -11.37 -12.78
N SER A 111 -6.16 -12.10 -12.97
CA SER A 111 -4.82 -11.54 -13.05
C SER A 111 -4.03 -12.32 -14.11
N THR A 112 -3.34 -11.61 -15.01
CA THR A 112 -2.52 -12.24 -16.06
C THR A 112 -1.05 -12.37 -15.66
N ILE A 113 -0.73 -12.19 -14.38
CA ILE A 113 0.67 -12.17 -13.91
C ILE A 113 1.42 -13.48 -14.17
N ALA A 114 0.71 -14.63 -14.16
CA ALA A 114 1.32 -15.93 -14.37
C ALA A 114 1.69 -16.22 -15.83
N GLU A 115 1.00 -15.58 -16.78
CA GLU A 115 1.14 -15.81 -18.21
C GLU A 115 1.91 -14.70 -18.93
N ALA A 116 1.98 -13.51 -18.32
CA ALA A 116 2.57 -12.33 -18.97
C ALA A 116 4.08 -12.44 -19.10
N LEU A 117 4.59 -12.08 -20.26
CA LEU A 117 6.02 -11.94 -20.51
C LEU A 117 6.57 -10.65 -19.88
N PRO A 118 7.87 -10.59 -19.54
CA PRO A 118 8.48 -9.40 -18.99
C PRO A 118 8.20 -8.14 -19.82
N GLY A 119 7.70 -7.09 -19.18
CA GLY A 119 7.33 -5.81 -19.80
C GLY A 119 5.90 -5.74 -20.34
N GLU A 120 5.19 -6.85 -20.46
CA GLU A 120 3.79 -6.83 -20.88
C GLU A 120 2.90 -6.19 -19.81
N ALA A 121 1.90 -5.44 -20.28
CA ALA A 121 0.88 -4.87 -19.39
C ALA A 121 0.04 -5.98 -18.77
N LEU A 122 -0.22 -5.86 -17.47
CA LEU A 122 -1.04 -6.83 -16.74
C LEU A 122 -2.51 -6.44 -16.76
N THR A 123 -3.36 -7.43 -16.95
CA THR A 123 -4.77 -7.32 -16.59
C THR A 123 -4.94 -7.69 -15.13
N VAL A 124 -5.50 -6.80 -14.32
CA VAL A 124 -5.87 -7.06 -12.93
C VAL A 124 -7.27 -6.53 -12.70
N VAL A 125 -8.23 -7.41 -12.46
CA VAL A 125 -9.66 -7.06 -12.36
C VAL A 125 -10.18 -7.38 -10.97
N GLY A 126 -10.92 -6.43 -10.38
CA GLY A 126 -11.59 -6.62 -9.09
C GLY A 126 -10.79 -6.13 -7.88
N VAL A 127 -9.73 -5.36 -8.11
CA VAL A 127 -9.00 -4.68 -7.02
C VAL A 127 -9.87 -3.57 -6.44
N LYS A 128 -9.92 -3.47 -5.11
CA LYS A 128 -10.51 -2.34 -4.41
C LYS A 128 -9.43 -1.30 -4.12
N VAL A 129 -9.75 -0.05 -4.39
CA VAL A 129 -8.85 1.09 -4.12
C VAL A 129 -9.58 2.08 -3.22
N HIS A 130 -8.94 2.48 -2.14
CA HIS A 130 -9.40 3.53 -1.23
C HIS A 130 -8.34 4.62 -1.15
N VAL A 131 -8.75 5.88 -1.20
CA VAL A 131 -7.87 7.03 -1.00
C VAL A 131 -8.28 7.70 0.30
N LEU A 132 -7.37 7.69 1.27
CA LEU A 132 -7.63 8.12 2.64
C LEU A 132 -6.78 9.36 2.95
N PRO A 133 -7.39 10.54 3.05
CA PRO A 133 -6.72 11.74 3.57
C PRO A 133 -6.57 11.66 5.09
N VAL A 134 -6.02 12.71 5.69
CA VAL A 134 -5.84 12.84 7.14
C VAL A 134 -7.10 12.46 7.93
N GLY A 135 -6.93 11.65 8.97
CA GLY A 135 -8.01 11.12 9.82
C GLY A 135 -8.77 9.94 9.20
N GLY A 136 -8.50 9.58 7.95
CA GLY A 136 -9.02 8.34 7.36
C GLY A 136 -8.36 7.13 7.99
N THR A 137 -9.11 6.02 8.12
CA THR A 137 -8.61 4.78 8.69
C THR A 137 -8.92 3.58 7.81
N PHE A 138 -8.12 2.53 7.96
CA PHE A 138 -8.36 1.25 7.30
C PHE A 138 -8.10 0.10 8.27
N ASP A 139 -9.08 -0.75 8.45
CA ASP A 139 -8.97 -1.99 9.23
C ASP A 139 -8.39 -3.09 8.34
N LEU A 140 -7.17 -3.53 8.64
CA LEU A 140 -6.46 -4.58 7.89
C LEU A 140 -7.10 -5.96 8.07
N ASN A 141 -7.79 -6.21 9.19
CA ASN A 141 -8.46 -7.47 9.45
C ASN A 141 -9.80 -7.54 8.73
N ALA A 142 -10.65 -6.52 8.90
CA ALA A 142 -11.95 -6.44 8.24
C ALA A 142 -11.86 -6.04 6.76
N ARG A 143 -10.72 -5.51 6.31
CA ARG A 143 -10.51 -4.93 4.97
C ARG A 143 -11.53 -3.84 4.65
N GLN A 144 -11.73 -2.92 5.61
CA GLN A 144 -12.70 -1.84 5.53
C GLN A 144 -12.05 -0.48 5.75
N ALA A 145 -12.40 0.46 4.87
CA ALA A 145 -11.99 1.85 4.95
C ALA A 145 -13.09 2.69 5.64
N HIS A 146 -12.67 3.65 6.45
CA HIS A 146 -13.54 4.64 7.07
C HIS A 146 -12.97 6.03 6.80
N GLY A 147 -13.81 6.95 6.34
CA GLY A 147 -13.45 8.36 6.16
C GLY A 147 -13.23 9.06 7.50
N ALA A 148 -12.52 10.19 7.46
CA ALA A 148 -12.42 11.05 8.62
C ALA A 148 -13.82 11.48 9.09
N THR A 149 -14.09 11.36 10.38
CA THR A 149 -15.32 11.90 10.97
C THR A 149 -15.14 13.42 11.06
N THR A 150 -15.59 14.15 10.05
CA THR A 150 -15.67 15.62 10.11
C THR A 150 -16.81 15.97 11.06
N PHE A 151 -16.48 16.39 12.28
CA PHE A 151 -17.43 17.13 13.08
C PHE A 151 -17.55 18.51 12.43
N VAL A 152 -18.65 18.72 11.69
CA VAL A 152 -19.03 20.07 11.28
C VAL A 152 -19.40 20.80 12.56
N THR A 153 -18.48 21.57 13.12
CA THR A 153 -18.81 22.59 14.12
C THR A 153 -19.56 23.67 13.35
N GLY A 154 -20.90 23.61 13.40
CA GLY A 154 -21.74 24.68 12.93
C GLY A 154 -21.40 25.98 13.68
N HIS A 155 -21.09 27.01 12.94
CA HIS A 155 -21.09 28.40 13.41
C HIS A 155 -22.45 29.00 13.14
#